data_b46e18293814488931c307bbefb13db1
#
_entry.id   b46e18293814488931c307bbefb13db1
#
_cell.length_a   1.000
_cell.length_b   1.000
_cell.length_c   1.000
_cell.angle_alpha   90.00
_cell.angle_beta   90.00
_cell.angle_gamma   90.00
#
_symmetry.space_group_name_H-M   'P 1'
#
loop_
_entity.id
_entity.type
_entity.pdbx_description
1 polymer ?
#
loop_
_entity_poly.entity_id
_entity_poly.type
_entity_poly.pdbx_seq_one_letter_code
_entity_poly.pdbx_strand_id
1 'polypeptide(L)'
;MNRTILAAITLLLAAIVCAERADALVGADVADRTIQRYTIAIGSPKGRCTGVVLAQNIVLTAAHCIVPGDKLWVGDHAGGGSPTIPSRLSAVVETVSHPLWSRKDAGSPDLAILRLATPLPDRFIPVTLSSRHLAEGDNLIAAGYGKGAAEETRSPLVLRMVLLRVTRAFRGWAILASVGEDRAGGAPGDSGGPLFSYRGMHSLMGLIVSISDRQTRAVALAAHYGWIKETQAKLSGR
;
A
#
# COMPACT_ATOMS: atom_id res chain seq x y z
N MET A 1 20.13 43.79 -29.19
CA MET A 1 19.92 42.59 -28.37
C MET A 1 20.45 41.41 -29.16
N ASN A 2 21.57 40.80 -28.73
CA ASN A 2 22.36 39.88 -29.55
C ASN A 2 21.64 38.51 -29.74
N ARG A 3 21.65 38.00 -30.98
CA ARG A 3 21.07 36.71 -31.38
C ARG A 3 21.56 35.53 -30.48
N THR A 4 22.75 35.65 -29.94
CA THR A 4 23.32 34.66 -28.99
C THR A 4 22.64 34.64 -27.61
N ILE A 5 22.10 35.77 -27.13
CA ILE A 5 21.40 35.85 -25.86
C ILE A 5 20.00 35.26 -26.00
N LEU A 6 19.34 35.41 -27.14
CA LEU A 6 18.03 34.80 -27.40
C LEU A 6 18.12 33.26 -27.46
N ALA A 7 19.18 32.72 -28.10
CA ALA A 7 19.40 31.28 -28.19
C ALA A 7 19.68 30.66 -26.82
N ALA A 8 20.42 31.32 -25.93
CA ALA A 8 20.71 30.85 -24.58
C ALA A 8 19.47 30.86 -23.69
N ILE A 9 18.58 31.82 -23.82
CA ILE A 9 17.32 31.89 -23.07
C ILE A 9 16.36 30.78 -23.52
N THR A 10 16.32 30.50 -24.85
CA THR A 10 15.46 29.43 -25.38
C THR A 10 15.95 28.03 -24.95
N LEU A 11 17.27 27.81 -24.85
CA LEU A 11 17.82 26.54 -24.33
C LEU A 11 17.58 26.39 -22.82
N LEU A 12 17.61 27.46 -22.05
CA LEU A 12 17.37 27.43 -20.60
C LEU A 12 15.89 27.18 -20.27
N LEU A 13 14.96 27.67 -21.08
CA LEU A 13 13.52 27.38 -20.92
C LEU A 13 13.16 25.95 -21.31
N ALA A 14 13.88 25.36 -22.28
CA ALA A 14 13.63 23.96 -22.68
C ALA A 14 14.11 22.93 -21.64
N ALA A 15 15.07 23.28 -20.77
CA ALA A 15 15.58 22.41 -19.70
C ALA A 15 14.69 22.33 -18.45
N ILE A 16 13.67 23.21 -18.35
CA ILE A 16 12.78 23.26 -17.15
C ILE A 16 11.55 22.34 -17.29
N VAL A 17 11.34 21.71 -18.44
CA VAL A 17 10.07 21.00 -18.74
C VAL A 17 10.13 19.48 -18.48
N CYS A 18 11.25 18.91 -18.08
CA CYS A 18 11.37 17.47 -17.85
C CYS A 18 11.75 17.08 -16.40
N ALA A 19 11.17 17.75 -15.41
CA ALA A 19 11.06 17.12 -14.09
C ALA A 19 9.79 16.24 -14.12
N GLU A 20 9.93 14.98 -14.53
CA GLU A 20 8.86 13.99 -14.37
C GLU A 20 8.57 13.87 -12.87
N ARG A 21 7.41 14.38 -12.47
CA ARG A 21 6.89 14.26 -11.10
C ARG A 21 6.55 12.80 -10.87
N ALA A 22 7.29 12.14 -10.01
CA ALA A 22 6.91 10.84 -9.46
C ALA A 22 5.83 11.09 -8.41
N ASP A 23 4.58 11.10 -8.83
CA ASP A 23 3.43 11.30 -7.96
C ASP A 23 2.96 9.97 -7.37
N ALA A 24 2.77 9.96 -6.05
CA ALA A 24 2.08 8.92 -5.29
C ALA A 24 0.64 8.80 -5.74
N LEU A 25 0.04 7.63 -5.77
CA LEU A 25 -1.36 7.42 -6.20
C LEU A 25 -1.95 8.68 -6.86
N VAL A 26 -1.31 9.13 -7.95
CA VAL A 26 -1.68 10.35 -8.67
C VAL A 26 -3.06 10.16 -9.26
N GLY A 27 -3.94 11.15 -9.16
CA GLY A 27 -5.34 11.00 -9.54
C GLY A 27 -6.16 10.15 -8.57
N ALA A 28 -5.61 9.79 -7.39
CA ALA A 28 -6.32 9.01 -6.40
C ALA A 28 -7.24 9.89 -5.54
N ASP A 29 -8.46 9.43 -5.36
CA ASP A 29 -9.42 10.03 -4.43
C ASP A 29 -9.07 9.71 -2.98
N VAL A 30 -9.56 10.53 -2.06
CA VAL A 30 -9.59 10.16 -0.63
C VAL A 30 -10.41 8.89 -0.49
N ALA A 31 -9.86 7.88 0.19
CA ALA A 31 -10.55 6.62 0.37
C ALA A 31 -11.89 6.82 1.12
N ASP A 32 -12.91 6.13 0.65
CA ASP A 32 -14.21 6.14 1.31
C ASP A 32 -14.15 5.52 2.73
N ARG A 33 -15.22 5.73 3.52
CA ARG A 33 -15.27 5.24 4.90
C ARG A 33 -15.19 3.73 5.01
N THR A 34 -15.60 2.99 3.98
CA THR A 34 -15.56 1.52 3.98
C THR A 34 -14.12 1.04 3.86
N ILE A 35 -13.36 1.60 2.91
CA ILE A 35 -11.93 1.29 2.72
C ILE A 35 -11.12 1.69 3.97
N GLN A 36 -11.43 2.84 4.58
CA GLN A 36 -10.79 3.30 5.81
C GLN A 36 -10.95 2.31 6.98
N ARG A 37 -12.05 1.56 7.05
CA ARG A 37 -12.29 0.58 8.11
C ARG A 37 -11.42 -0.69 8.00
N TYR A 38 -10.92 -0.99 6.82
CA TYR A 38 -10.09 -2.16 6.55
C TYR A 38 -8.59 -1.86 6.52
N THR A 39 -8.21 -0.56 6.42
CA THR A 39 -6.85 -0.16 6.07
C THR A 39 -6.22 0.68 7.18
N ILE A 40 -4.98 0.37 7.54
CA ILE A 40 -4.27 1.03 8.63
C ILE A 40 -2.85 1.42 8.21
N ALA A 41 -2.33 2.53 8.72
CA ALA A 41 -0.94 2.90 8.51
C ALA A 41 -0.02 2.09 9.44
N ILE A 42 1.15 1.69 8.91
CA ILE A 42 2.23 1.06 9.67
C ILE A 42 3.40 2.03 9.68
N GLY A 43 3.89 2.38 10.86
CA GLY A 43 5.01 3.29 11.04
C GLY A 43 6.23 2.61 11.67
N SER A 44 7.41 3.05 11.25
CA SER A 44 8.69 2.74 11.84
C SER A 44 9.58 3.98 11.88
N PRO A 45 10.73 3.98 12.58
CA PRO A 45 11.70 5.07 12.52
C PRO A 45 12.25 5.33 11.11
N LYS A 46 12.20 4.33 10.21
CA LYS A 46 12.78 4.39 8.86
C LYS A 46 11.78 4.70 7.76
N GLY A 47 10.48 4.71 8.08
CA GLY A 47 9.46 4.98 7.09
C GLY A 47 8.09 4.45 7.46
N ARG A 48 7.22 4.38 6.48
CA ARG A 48 5.86 3.88 6.66
C ARG A 48 5.46 2.93 5.55
N CYS A 49 4.49 2.11 5.89
CA CYS A 49 3.80 1.19 5.01
C CYS A 49 2.30 1.28 5.28
N THR A 50 1.55 0.48 4.56
CA THR A 50 0.13 0.27 4.74
C THR A 50 -0.12 -1.16 5.18
N GLY A 51 -1.19 -1.40 5.91
CA GLY A 51 -1.62 -2.72 6.34
C GLY A 51 -3.12 -2.90 6.22
N VAL A 52 -3.56 -4.15 6.32
CA VAL A 52 -4.97 -4.56 6.22
C VAL A 52 -5.38 -5.29 7.48
N VAL A 53 -6.52 -4.94 8.04
CA VAL A 53 -7.03 -5.51 9.29
C VAL A 53 -7.62 -6.90 9.03
N LEU A 54 -7.00 -7.96 9.57
CA LEU A 54 -7.49 -9.33 9.54
C LEU A 54 -8.30 -9.71 10.78
N ALA A 55 -7.97 -9.09 11.92
CA ALA A 55 -8.70 -9.17 13.20
C ALA A 55 -8.39 -7.90 14.00
N GLN A 56 -9.09 -7.67 15.12
CA GLN A 56 -8.88 -6.46 15.92
C GLN A 56 -7.44 -6.27 16.42
N ASN A 57 -6.68 -7.35 16.54
CA ASN A 57 -5.28 -7.30 16.93
C ASN A 57 -4.33 -7.93 15.90
N ILE A 58 -4.79 -8.20 14.67
CA ILE A 58 -4.00 -8.84 13.60
C ILE A 58 -4.05 -8.02 12.32
N VAL A 59 -2.89 -7.69 11.77
CA VAL A 59 -2.73 -6.90 10.55
C VAL A 59 -1.87 -7.65 9.54
N LEU A 60 -2.30 -7.68 8.28
CA LEU A 60 -1.54 -8.21 7.15
C LEU A 60 -0.82 -7.04 6.44
N THR A 61 0.42 -7.26 6.01
CA THR A 61 1.23 -6.27 5.29
C THR A 61 2.27 -6.95 4.40
N ALA A 62 3.11 -6.16 3.71
CA ALA A 62 4.29 -6.66 3.00
C ALA A 62 5.43 -6.98 3.97
N ALA A 63 6.15 -8.07 3.73
CA ALA A 63 7.25 -8.50 4.60
C ALA A 63 8.44 -7.53 4.56
N HIS A 64 8.69 -6.87 3.44
CA HIS A 64 9.76 -5.87 3.34
C HIS A 64 9.52 -4.64 4.24
N CYS A 65 8.27 -4.41 4.70
CA CYS A 65 7.94 -3.37 5.67
C CYS A 65 8.47 -3.66 7.08
N ILE A 66 8.87 -4.91 7.34
CA ILE A 66 9.46 -5.32 8.61
C ILE A 66 10.97 -5.19 8.51
N VAL A 67 11.52 -4.22 9.23
CA VAL A 67 12.97 -4.07 9.36
C VAL A 67 13.41 -4.65 10.68
N PRO A 68 14.31 -5.63 10.69
CA PRO A 68 14.80 -6.23 11.94
C PRO A 68 15.34 -5.18 12.92
N GLY A 69 14.90 -5.26 14.17
CA GLY A 69 15.28 -4.32 15.23
C GLY A 69 14.46 -3.03 15.27
N ASP A 70 13.64 -2.72 14.28
CA ASP A 70 12.76 -1.54 14.32
C ASP A 70 11.53 -1.80 15.21
N LYS A 71 11.14 -0.78 15.98
CA LYS A 71 9.87 -0.76 16.70
C LYS A 71 8.77 -0.30 15.77
N LEU A 72 7.89 -1.23 15.38
CA LEU A 72 6.75 -0.95 14.54
C LEU A 72 5.53 -0.54 15.40
N TRP A 73 4.70 0.29 14.84
CA TRP A 73 3.40 0.69 15.38
C TRP A 73 2.37 0.82 14.26
N VAL A 74 1.10 0.72 14.61
CA VAL A 74 -0.02 0.99 13.70
C VAL A 74 -0.78 2.23 14.12
N GLY A 75 -1.38 2.91 13.15
CA GLY A 75 -2.12 4.14 13.42
C GLY A 75 -2.99 4.61 12.26
N ASP A 76 -3.73 5.68 12.52
CA ASP A 76 -4.56 6.36 11.53
C ASP A 76 -4.60 7.89 11.75
N HIS A 77 -5.38 8.60 10.94
CA HIS A 77 -5.58 10.04 11.06
C HIS A 77 -6.89 10.47 11.71
N ALA A 78 -7.72 9.53 12.18
CA ALA A 78 -9.05 9.86 12.72
C ALA A 78 -9.01 10.58 14.07
N GLY A 79 -7.87 10.70 14.72
CA GLY A 79 -7.73 11.22 16.08
C GLY A 79 -7.30 12.69 16.24
N GLY A 80 -7.29 13.50 15.18
CA GLY A 80 -6.94 14.93 15.30
C GLY A 80 -5.47 15.22 15.64
N GLY A 81 -4.57 14.25 15.45
CA GLY A 81 -3.13 14.42 15.62
C GLY A 81 -2.50 15.31 14.54
N SER A 82 -1.16 15.46 14.59
CA SER A 82 -0.42 16.19 13.57
C SER A 82 -0.78 15.69 12.17
N PRO A 83 -1.03 16.58 11.19
CA PRO A 83 -1.38 16.17 9.84
C PRO A 83 -0.33 15.26 9.17
N THR A 84 0.88 15.21 9.69
CA THR A 84 1.99 14.43 9.12
C THR A 84 2.32 13.16 9.89
N ILE A 85 1.79 12.97 11.11
CA ILE A 85 2.08 11.81 11.96
C ILE A 85 0.75 11.13 12.33
N PRO A 86 0.54 9.86 11.95
CA PRO A 86 -0.67 9.13 12.37
C PRO A 86 -0.74 9.04 13.90
N SER A 87 -1.96 9.11 14.42
CA SER A 87 -2.19 8.77 15.82
C SER A 87 -1.79 7.31 16.04
N ARG A 88 -0.84 7.06 16.93
CA ARG A 88 -0.45 5.69 17.30
C ARG A 88 -1.60 5.03 18.05
N LEU A 89 -2.12 3.95 17.50
CA LEU A 89 -3.21 3.17 18.09
C LEU A 89 -2.67 1.98 18.88
N SER A 90 -1.66 1.28 18.35
CA SER A 90 -1.06 0.12 19.00
C SER A 90 0.38 -0.10 18.56
N ALA A 91 1.20 -0.65 19.46
CA ALA A 91 2.51 -1.18 19.11
C ALA A 91 2.37 -2.57 18.47
N VAL A 92 3.30 -2.93 17.60
CA VAL A 92 3.44 -4.29 17.09
C VAL A 92 4.33 -5.08 18.06
N VAL A 93 3.84 -6.22 18.55
CA VAL A 93 4.54 -7.07 19.53
C VAL A 93 5.06 -8.36 18.94
N GLU A 94 4.53 -8.79 17.81
CA GLU A 94 5.00 -10.00 17.12
C GLU A 94 4.84 -9.83 15.60
N THR A 95 5.79 -10.37 14.83
CA THR A 95 5.77 -10.32 13.36
C THR A 95 6.09 -11.70 12.81
N VAL A 96 5.31 -12.16 11.83
CA VAL A 96 5.54 -13.43 11.13
C VAL A 96 5.58 -13.17 9.64
N SER A 97 6.77 -13.22 9.03
CA SER A 97 6.92 -13.16 7.58
C SER A 97 6.64 -14.52 6.94
N HIS A 98 6.17 -14.50 5.69
CA HIS A 98 5.95 -15.72 4.93
C HIS A 98 7.26 -16.54 4.84
N PRO A 99 7.27 -17.86 5.10
CA PRO A 99 8.49 -18.65 5.22
C PRO A 99 9.32 -18.70 3.94
N LEU A 100 8.70 -18.51 2.77
CA LEU A 100 9.37 -18.46 1.48
C LEU A 100 9.76 -17.03 1.06
N TRP A 101 9.52 -16.02 1.91
CA TRP A 101 9.91 -14.66 1.55
C TRP A 101 11.43 -14.47 1.60
N SER A 102 11.95 -13.82 0.57
CA SER A 102 13.36 -13.45 0.49
C SER A 102 13.51 -12.06 -0.15
N ARG A 103 14.22 -11.17 0.52
CA ARG A 103 14.51 -9.84 -0.01
C ARG A 103 15.32 -9.87 -1.32
N LYS A 104 16.04 -10.95 -1.58
CA LYS A 104 16.87 -11.13 -2.77
C LYS A 104 16.11 -11.74 -3.96
N ASP A 105 14.94 -12.29 -3.71
CA ASP A 105 14.10 -12.92 -4.74
C ASP A 105 12.80 -12.12 -4.90
N ALA A 106 12.74 -11.36 -5.96
CA ALA A 106 11.57 -10.60 -6.32
C ALA A 106 10.33 -11.49 -6.58
N GLY A 107 10.48 -12.78 -6.91
CA GLY A 107 9.40 -13.76 -7.08
C GLY A 107 8.82 -14.29 -5.77
N SER A 108 9.52 -14.09 -4.64
CA SER A 108 9.11 -14.60 -3.35
C SER A 108 7.85 -13.91 -2.79
N PRO A 109 7.05 -14.61 -1.94
CA PRO A 109 5.84 -14.04 -1.36
C PRO A 109 6.18 -12.95 -0.33
N ASP A 110 6.07 -11.69 -0.71
CA ASP A 110 6.35 -10.54 0.15
C ASP A 110 5.16 -10.25 1.07
N LEU A 111 4.92 -11.15 2.04
CA LEU A 111 3.81 -11.13 2.99
C LEU A 111 4.29 -11.25 4.43
N ALA A 112 3.66 -10.51 5.34
CA ALA A 112 3.83 -10.65 6.78
C ALA A 112 2.54 -10.38 7.54
N ILE A 113 2.40 -11.02 8.69
CA ILE A 113 1.31 -10.79 9.64
C ILE A 113 1.90 -10.22 10.92
N LEU A 114 1.24 -9.18 11.43
CA LEU A 114 1.60 -8.45 12.63
C LEU A 114 0.57 -8.74 13.72
N ARG A 115 1.02 -9.00 14.95
CA ARG A 115 0.18 -9.00 16.14
C ARG A 115 0.39 -7.71 16.92
N LEU A 116 -0.72 -7.09 17.29
CA LEU A 116 -0.77 -5.83 18.01
C LEU A 116 -0.80 -6.06 19.53
N ALA A 117 -0.23 -5.10 20.29
CA ALA A 117 -0.24 -5.11 21.74
C ALA A 117 -1.64 -4.88 22.32
N THR A 118 -2.43 -4.06 21.65
CA THR A 118 -3.81 -3.73 22.03
C THR A 118 -4.73 -3.83 20.81
N PRO A 119 -5.98 -4.29 21.00
CA PRO A 119 -6.96 -4.29 19.91
C PRO A 119 -7.17 -2.91 19.29
N LEU A 120 -7.43 -2.89 17.99
CA LEU A 120 -7.84 -1.68 17.28
C LEU A 120 -9.23 -1.23 17.75
N PRO A 121 -9.53 0.08 17.68
CA PRO A 121 -10.87 0.59 17.93
C PRO A 121 -11.94 -0.02 17.02
N ASP A 122 -13.19 -0.07 17.46
CA ASP A 122 -14.34 -0.71 16.77
C ASP A 122 -14.65 -0.14 15.37
N ARG A 123 -14.12 1.04 15.05
CA ARG A 123 -14.21 1.57 13.68
C ARG A 123 -13.47 0.75 12.66
N PHE A 124 -12.47 -0.02 13.07
CA PHE A 124 -11.79 -1.00 12.23
C PHE A 124 -12.51 -2.33 12.28
N ILE A 125 -12.67 -2.96 11.12
CA ILE A 125 -13.32 -4.25 11.00
C ILE A 125 -12.45 -5.22 10.20
N PRO A 126 -12.48 -6.51 10.52
CA PRO A 126 -11.78 -7.53 9.76
C PRO A 126 -12.25 -7.56 8.30
N VAL A 127 -11.29 -7.62 7.37
CA VAL A 127 -11.59 -7.78 5.94
C VAL A 127 -11.96 -9.23 5.61
N THR A 128 -12.79 -9.39 4.59
CA THR A 128 -13.02 -10.72 4.00
C THR A 128 -11.89 -11.03 3.01
N LEU A 129 -11.13 -12.10 3.28
CA LEU A 129 -10.09 -12.58 2.39
C LEU A 129 -10.71 -13.43 1.27
N SER A 130 -10.39 -13.13 0.02
CA SER A 130 -10.83 -13.91 -1.15
C SER A 130 -9.91 -15.09 -1.41
N SER A 131 -10.49 -16.25 -1.71
CA SER A 131 -9.77 -17.41 -2.25
C SER A 131 -9.73 -17.43 -3.78
N ARG A 132 -10.38 -16.48 -4.46
CA ARG A 132 -10.38 -16.35 -5.92
C ARG A 132 -9.04 -15.86 -6.42
N HIS A 133 -8.46 -16.53 -7.39
CA HIS A 133 -7.27 -16.06 -8.09
C HIS A 133 -7.54 -14.80 -8.91
N LEU A 134 -6.55 -13.92 -8.99
CA LEU A 134 -6.56 -12.78 -9.89
C LEU A 134 -6.46 -13.26 -11.33
N ALA A 135 -7.19 -12.58 -12.23
CA ALA A 135 -7.14 -12.80 -13.66
C ALA A 135 -6.84 -11.49 -14.40
N GLU A 136 -6.23 -11.57 -15.57
CA GLU A 136 -6.04 -10.42 -16.45
C GLU A 136 -7.40 -9.78 -16.77
N GLY A 137 -7.44 -8.45 -16.74
CA GLY A 137 -8.66 -7.68 -16.90
C GLY A 137 -9.45 -7.43 -15.61
N ASP A 138 -9.13 -8.07 -14.49
CA ASP A 138 -9.76 -7.76 -13.20
C ASP A 138 -9.53 -6.30 -12.83
N ASN A 139 -10.60 -5.62 -12.41
CA ASN A 139 -10.53 -4.27 -11.83
C ASN A 139 -10.49 -4.37 -10.30
N LEU A 140 -9.53 -3.68 -9.69
CA LEU A 140 -9.29 -3.70 -8.25
C LEU A 140 -9.19 -2.28 -7.70
N ILE A 141 -9.71 -2.05 -6.52
CA ILE A 141 -9.48 -0.82 -5.76
C ILE A 141 -8.20 -1.01 -4.95
N ALA A 142 -7.18 -0.25 -5.27
CA ALA A 142 -5.96 -0.14 -4.49
C ALA A 142 -6.11 0.98 -3.46
N ALA A 143 -5.61 0.79 -2.24
CA ALA A 143 -5.59 1.84 -1.25
C ALA A 143 -4.27 1.85 -0.46
N GLY A 144 -3.85 3.06 -0.02
CA GLY A 144 -2.61 3.18 0.73
C GLY A 144 -2.39 4.55 1.36
N TYR A 145 -1.43 4.57 2.27
CA TYR A 145 -0.94 5.76 2.97
C TYR A 145 0.39 6.26 2.38
N GLY A 146 0.63 6.04 1.09
CA GLY A 146 1.81 6.52 0.40
C GLY A 146 1.93 8.05 0.45
N LYS A 147 3.08 8.55 0.02
CA LYS A 147 3.28 9.99 -0.10
C LYS A 147 2.49 10.51 -1.28
N GLY A 148 1.71 11.56 -1.11
CA GLY A 148 1.11 12.35 -2.19
C GLY A 148 2.17 13.05 -3.05
N ALA A 149 1.74 13.81 -4.07
CA ALA A 149 2.61 14.56 -4.96
C ALA A 149 3.67 15.38 -4.21
N ALA A 150 4.80 15.65 -4.85
CA ALA A 150 6.02 16.24 -4.24
C ALA A 150 5.82 17.54 -3.44
N GLU A 151 4.72 18.23 -3.62
CA GLU A 151 4.34 19.44 -2.87
C GLU A 151 3.72 19.15 -1.50
N GLU A 152 3.33 17.89 -1.24
CA GLU A 152 2.62 17.48 -0.03
C GLU A 152 3.52 16.90 1.07
N THR A 153 4.78 17.26 1.18
CA THR A 153 5.62 16.89 2.33
C THR A 153 5.07 17.38 3.68
N ARG A 154 4.07 18.29 3.64
CA ARG A 154 3.31 18.81 4.79
C ARG A 154 1.84 18.38 4.79
N SER A 155 1.40 17.61 3.78
CA SER A 155 0.00 17.16 3.71
C SER A 155 -0.31 16.12 4.78
N PRO A 156 -1.57 16.13 5.28
CA PRO A 156 -2.06 15.09 6.18
C PRO A 156 -1.83 13.71 5.56
N LEU A 157 -1.51 12.74 6.38
CA LEU A 157 -1.45 11.33 6.00
C LEU A 157 -2.87 10.85 5.67
N VAL A 158 -3.30 11.07 4.47
CA VAL A 158 -4.65 10.70 4.00
C VAL A 158 -4.57 9.33 3.34
N LEU A 159 -5.46 8.43 3.73
CA LEU A 159 -5.65 7.20 2.98
C LEU A 159 -6.26 7.55 1.62
N ARG A 160 -5.58 7.16 0.55
CA ARG A 160 -6.03 7.37 -0.82
C ARG A 160 -6.41 6.04 -1.47
N MET A 161 -7.27 6.08 -2.48
CA MET A 161 -7.64 4.91 -3.27
C MET A 161 -7.64 5.23 -4.76
N VAL A 162 -7.39 4.19 -5.57
CA VAL A 162 -7.40 4.28 -7.04
C VAL A 162 -7.88 2.98 -7.65
N LEU A 163 -8.53 3.07 -8.81
CA LEU A 163 -8.92 1.92 -9.59
C LEU A 163 -7.76 1.46 -10.48
N LEU A 164 -7.33 0.22 -10.28
CA LEU A 164 -6.30 -0.43 -11.08
C LEU A 164 -6.87 -1.64 -11.82
N ARG A 165 -6.29 -1.94 -12.99
CA ARG A 165 -6.60 -3.15 -13.77
C ARG A 165 -5.42 -4.10 -13.75
N VAL A 166 -5.68 -5.39 -13.56
CA VAL A 166 -4.68 -6.44 -13.72
C VAL A 166 -4.31 -6.56 -15.18
N THR A 167 -3.07 -6.27 -15.51
CA THR A 167 -2.51 -6.39 -16.87
C THR A 167 -1.83 -7.72 -17.09
N ARG A 168 -1.30 -8.33 -16.02
CA ARG A 168 -0.73 -9.69 -16.02
C ARG A 168 -1.02 -10.35 -14.68
N ALA A 169 -1.44 -11.61 -14.71
CA ALA A 169 -1.68 -12.43 -13.54
C ALA A 169 -0.82 -13.69 -13.56
N PHE A 170 -0.20 -13.99 -12.42
CA PHE A 170 0.61 -15.18 -12.18
C PHE A 170 0.12 -15.87 -10.91
N ARG A 171 0.60 -17.09 -10.66
CA ARG A 171 0.09 -17.91 -9.56
C ARG A 171 0.16 -17.24 -8.18
N GLY A 172 1.17 -16.43 -7.90
CA GLY A 172 1.38 -15.79 -6.60
C GLY A 172 1.51 -14.28 -6.66
N TRP A 173 1.45 -13.66 -7.84
CA TRP A 173 1.58 -12.23 -8.01
C TRP A 173 0.90 -11.70 -9.26
N ALA A 174 0.70 -10.39 -9.33
CA ALA A 174 0.09 -9.72 -10.47
C ALA A 174 0.78 -8.38 -10.73
N ILE A 175 0.68 -7.92 -11.98
CA ILE A 175 1.03 -6.55 -12.40
C ILE A 175 -0.27 -5.83 -12.72
N LEU A 176 -0.38 -4.61 -12.24
CA LEU A 176 -1.54 -3.75 -12.42
C LEU A 176 -1.10 -2.40 -13.00
N ALA A 177 -2.00 -1.79 -13.76
CA ALA A 177 -1.87 -0.43 -14.27
C ALA A 177 -3.14 0.38 -13.98
N SER A 178 -3.04 1.70 -14.05
CA SER A 178 -4.19 2.59 -13.92
C SER A 178 -5.26 2.30 -14.97
N VAL A 179 -6.52 2.52 -14.59
CA VAL A 179 -7.66 2.50 -15.51
C VAL A 179 -7.94 3.94 -15.92
N GLY A 180 -7.58 4.30 -17.16
CA GLY A 180 -7.76 5.65 -17.70
C GLY A 180 -6.44 6.27 -18.16
N GLU A 181 -6.51 7.55 -18.56
CA GLU A 181 -5.35 8.31 -19.06
C GLU A 181 -4.49 8.84 -17.91
N ASP A 182 -5.02 8.90 -16.71
CA ASP A 182 -4.31 9.36 -15.52
C ASP A 182 -3.25 8.32 -15.12
N ARG A 183 -2.03 8.80 -14.96
CA ARG A 183 -0.84 7.99 -14.63
C ARG A 183 -0.82 7.58 -13.15
N ALA A 184 -1.96 7.12 -12.64
CA ALA A 184 -2.07 6.70 -11.26
C ALA A 184 -1.30 5.40 -11.02
N GLY A 185 -0.48 5.39 -10.02
CA GLY A 185 0.32 4.24 -9.59
C GLY A 185 0.57 4.33 -8.09
N GLY A 186 1.04 3.26 -7.47
CA GLY A 186 1.39 3.29 -6.07
C GLY A 186 2.64 4.15 -5.80
N ALA A 187 2.91 4.47 -4.54
CA ALA A 187 4.03 5.29 -4.08
C ALA A 187 4.70 4.69 -2.85
N PRO A 188 5.89 5.17 -2.48
CA PRO A 188 6.51 4.80 -1.22
C PRO A 188 5.57 5.07 -0.04
N GLY A 189 5.23 3.99 0.69
CA GLY A 189 4.25 3.99 1.78
C GLY A 189 2.96 3.24 1.46
N ASP A 190 2.65 2.96 0.18
CA ASP A 190 1.53 2.12 -0.21
C ASP A 190 1.82 0.61 -0.07
N SER A 191 3.08 0.24 0.10
CA SER A 191 3.51 -1.15 0.35
C SER A 191 2.70 -1.78 1.47
N GLY A 192 2.17 -2.99 1.25
CA GLY A 192 1.26 -3.70 2.15
C GLY A 192 -0.19 -3.23 2.08
N GLY A 193 -0.49 -2.22 1.26
CA GLY A 193 -1.85 -1.73 1.03
C GLY A 193 -2.73 -2.73 0.29
N PRO A 194 -4.05 -2.71 0.55
CA PRO A 194 -5.00 -3.65 -0.01
C PRO A 194 -5.25 -3.44 -1.49
N LEU A 195 -5.56 -4.56 -2.17
CA LEU A 195 -6.23 -4.62 -3.45
C LEU A 195 -7.58 -5.32 -3.25
N PHE A 196 -8.65 -4.55 -3.29
CA PHE A 196 -10.01 -5.05 -3.14
C PHE A 196 -10.66 -5.35 -4.48
N SER A 197 -11.51 -6.35 -4.53
CA SER A 197 -12.38 -6.58 -5.70
C SER A 197 -13.26 -5.36 -5.93
N TYR A 198 -13.27 -4.83 -7.17
CA TYR A 198 -14.18 -3.76 -7.57
C TYR A 198 -15.65 -4.25 -7.65
N ARG A 199 -15.83 -5.52 -8.02
CA ARG A 199 -17.15 -6.17 -8.09
C ARG A 199 -17.34 -7.07 -6.88
N GLY A 200 -18.09 -6.58 -5.90
CA GLY A 200 -18.52 -7.37 -4.74
C GLY A 200 -17.73 -7.07 -3.46
N MET A 201 -18.45 -6.67 -2.48
CA MET A 201 -18.18 -6.51 -1.02
C MET A 201 -16.71 -6.34 -0.56
N HIS A 202 -15.88 -5.61 -1.31
CA HIS A 202 -14.50 -5.29 -0.92
C HIS A 202 -13.68 -6.49 -0.42
N SER A 203 -13.83 -7.66 -1.08
CA SER A 203 -13.01 -8.82 -0.74
C SER A 203 -11.54 -8.53 -1.06
N LEU A 204 -10.66 -8.82 -0.13
CA LEU A 204 -9.22 -8.63 -0.27
C LEU A 204 -8.63 -9.69 -1.21
N MET A 205 -8.08 -9.24 -2.34
CA MET A 205 -7.55 -10.09 -3.41
C MET A 205 -6.03 -10.10 -3.46
N GLY A 206 -5.38 -9.00 -3.06
CA GLY A 206 -3.94 -8.81 -3.16
C GLY A 206 -3.42 -7.74 -2.22
N LEU A 207 -2.08 -7.64 -2.14
CA LEU A 207 -1.35 -6.55 -1.48
C LEU A 207 -0.36 -5.90 -2.41
N ILE A 208 -0.27 -4.59 -2.37
CA ILE A 208 0.75 -3.79 -3.06
C ILE A 208 2.12 -4.10 -2.46
N VAL A 209 3.13 -4.42 -3.29
CA VAL A 209 4.48 -4.70 -2.80
C VAL A 209 5.58 -3.89 -3.48
N SER A 210 5.38 -3.44 -4.70
CA SER A 210 6.32 -2.52 -5.34
C SER A 210 5.68 -1.74 -6.48
N ILE A 211 6.37 -0.69 -6.87
CA ILE A 211 5.94 0.20 -7.94
C ILE A 211 7.17 0.51 -8.79
N SER A 212 7.03 0.41 -10.09
CA SER A 212 8.02 0.86 -11.08
C SER A 212 7.31 1.23 -12.38
N ASP A 213 7.78 2.28 -13.06
CA ASP A 213 7.36 2.66 -14.41
C ASP A 213 5.84 2.62 -14.64
N ARG A 214 5.07 3.22 -13.69
CA ARG A 214 3.59 3.26 -13.75
C ARG A 214 2.90 1.90 -13.59
N GLN A 215 3.62 0.90 -13.16
CA GLN A 215 3.07 -0.42 -12.85
C GLN A 215 3.11 -0.67 -11.35
N THR A 216 2.03 -1.20 -10.83
CA THR A 216 1.95 -1.67 -9.46
C THR A 216 2.10 -3.19 -9.46
N ARG A 217 3.08 -3.68 -8.72
CA ARG A 217 3.23 -5.12 -8.48
C ARG A 217 2.56 -5.49 -7.18
N ALA A 218 1.87 -6.61 -7.19
CA ALA A 218 1.12 -7.11 -6.04
C ALA A 218 1.35 -8.60 -5.81
N VAL A 219 1.28 -9.01 -4.54
CA VAL A 219 1.11 -10.43 -4.18
C VAL A 219 -0.37 -10.78 -4.32
N ALA A 220 -0.68 -11.85 -5.08
CA ALA A 220 -2.02 -12.41 -5.23
C ALA A 220 -2.32 -13.36 -4.07
N LEU A 221 -3.26 -12.99 -3.18
CA LEU A 221 -3.41 -13.66 -1.88
C LEU A 221 -4.03 -15.04 -1.95
N ALA A 222 -4.78 -15.37 -3.00
CA ALA A 222 -5.38 -16.70 -3.16
C ALA A 222 -4.35 -17.84 -3.09
N ALA A 223 -3.14 -17.63 -3.64
CA ALA A 223 -2.05 -18.61 -3.57
C ALA A 223 -1.50 -18.82 -2.14
N HIS A 224 -1.74 -17.88 -1.24
CA HIS A 224 -1.24 -17.84 0.13
C HIS A 224 -2.35 -17.91 1.17
N TYR A 225 -3.59 -18.18 0.73
CA TYR A 225 -4.79 -18.18 1.57
C TYR A 225 -4.63 -19.09 2.81
N GLY A 226 -4.15 -20.31 2.61
CA GLY A 226 -3.93 -21.27 3.72
C GLY A 226 -2.95 -20.74 4.75
N TRP A 227 -1.78 -20.24 4.31
CA TRP A 227 -0.78 -19.67 5.21
C TRP A 227 -1.32 -18.48 6.01
N ILE A 228 -2.06 -17.58 5.34
CA ILE A 228 -2.65 -16.40 6.00
C ILE A 228 -3.62 -16.84 7.10
N LYS A 229 -4.54 -17.75 6.80
CA LYS A 229 -5.55 -18.22 7.76
C LYS A 229 -4.94 -18.97 8.93
N GLU A 230 -3.96 -19.84 8.67
CA GLU A 230 -3.25 -20.59 9.70
C GLU A 230 -2.44 -19.67 10.63
N THR A 231 -1.69 -18.72 10.04
CA THR A 231 -0.89 -17.78 10.81
C THR A 231 -1.77 -16.83 11.62
N GLN A 232 -2.86 -16.32 11.02
CA GLN A 232 -3.86 -15.53 11.74
C GLN A 232 -4.40 -16.27 12.95
N ALA A 233 -4.83 -17.53 12.81
CA ALA A 233 -5.37 -18.33 13.90
C ALA A 233 -4.33 -18.55 15.03
N LYS A 234 -3.09 -18.87 14.69
CA LYS A 234 -1.98 -19.05 15.66
C LYS A 234 -1.69 -17.78 16.46
N LEU A 235 -1.77 -16.60 15.82
CA LEU A 235 -1.50 -15.31 16.49
C LEU A 235 -2.70 -14.81 17.31
N SER A 236 -3.92 -15.14 16.90
CA SER A 236 -5.15 -14.74 17.63
C SER A 236 -5.37 -15.54 18.91
N GLY A 237 -4.81 -16.73 19.04
CA GLY A 237 -4.94 -17.61 20.22
C GLY A 237 -3.90 -17.34 21.33
N ARG A 238 -3.12 -16.25 21.21
CA ARG A 238 -2.06 -15.90 22.18
C ARG A 238 -2.41 -14.59 22.95
#